data_60f5121f986b097b4a2b299f4624ce81
#
_entry.id   60f5121f986b097b4a2b299f4624ce81
#
_cell.length_a   1.000
_cell.length_b   1.000
_cell.length_c   1.000
_cell.angle_alpha   90.00
_cell.angle_beta   90.00
_cell.angle_gamma   90.00
#
_symmetry.space_group_name_H-M   'P 1'
#
loop_
_entity.id
_entity.type
_entity.pdbx_description
1 polymer ?
#
loop_
_entity_poly.entity_id
_entity_poly.type
_entity_poly.pdbx_seq_one_letter_code
_entity_poly.pdbx_strand_id
1 'polypeptide(L)'
;MKLNRIILPIMACTLTLGSCDDQIMEWKESDKSITISDIPLALKEKLANYDYIKAYAQQYTPNMIIGLGLGADQYISDAQYKQVADENFQMFTTGNAMKHQAVVKSDGSLDFTTIDAFLQAVPTDIKIYGHNFLWHTQQNQNYLKSVSY
;
A
#
# COMPACT_ATOMS: atom_id res chain seq x y z
N MET A 1 -2.10 61.12 -18.63
CA MET A 1 -2.03 60.67 -17.23
C MET A 1 -3.10 59.62 -16.94
N LYS A 2 -2.98 58.36 -17.42
CA LYS A 2 -3.88 57.24 -17.09
C LYS A 2 -3.20 55.88 -17.10
N LEU A 3 -1.86 55.83 -16.90
CA LEU A 3 -1.08 54.57 -16.94
C LEU A 3 -0.91 53.89 -15.60
N ASN A 4 -1.13 54.63 -14.47
CA ASN A 4 -0.86 54.11 -13.12
C ASN A 4 -1.96 53.26 -12.48
N ARG A 5 -3.13 53.12 -13.13
CA ARG A 5 -4.26 52.32 -12.55
C ARG A 5 -4.35 50.88 -13.03
N ILE A 6 -3.55 50.50 -14.04
CA ILE A 6 -3.59 49.13 -14.60
C ILE A 6 -2.45 48.26 -14.04
N ILE A 7 -1.36 48.88 -13.54
CA ILE A 7 -0.21 48.17 -13.04
C ILE A 7 -0.43 47.59 -11.61
N LEU A 8 -1.27 48.25 -10.79
CA LEU A 8 -1.52 47.80 -9.44
C LEU A 8 -2.26 46.43 -9.30
N PRO A 9 -3.29 46.13 -10.14
CA PRO A 9 -3.96 44.83 -10.05
C PRO A 9 -3.14 43.66 -10.62
N ILE A 10 -2.20 43.92 -11.52
CA ILE A 10 -1.33 42.88 -12.09
C ILE A 10 -0.26 42.44 -11.08
N MET A 11 0.22 43.38 -10.25
CA MET A 11 1.22 43.09 -9.22
C MET A 11 0.62 42.36 -8.01
N ALA A 12 -0.68 42.50 -7.76
CA ALA A 12 -1.39 41.80 -6.71
C ALA A 12 -1.72 40.32 -7.06
N CYS A 13 -1.86 39.99 -8.36
CA CYS A 13 -2.11 38.60 -8.79
C CYS A 13 -0.86 37.72 -8.88
N THR A 14 0.35 38.30 -8.89
CA THR A 14 1.59 37.51 -8.96
C THR A 14 2.09 37.03 -7.59
N LEU A 15 1.50 37.48 -6.51
CA LEU A 15 1.90 37.10 -5.15
C LEU A 15 1.11 35.91 -4.57
N THR A 16 0.14 35.37 -5.31
CA THR A 16 -0.68 34.24 -4.81
C THR A 16 -0.36 32.87 -5.46
N LEU A 17 0.67 32.78 -6.30
CA LEU A 17 1.07 31.50 -6.93
C LEU A 17 2.26 30.85 -6.22
N GLY A 18 2.65 31.31 -5.06
CA GLY A 18 3.73 30.75 -4.26
C GLY A 18 3.26 29.80 -3.15
N SER A 19 2.13 29.10 -3.34
CA SER A 19 1.65 28.16 -2.32
C SER A 19 1.68 26.73 -2.82
N CYS A 20 2.84 26.25 -3.21
CA CYS A 20 3.26 24.89 -3.03
C CYS A 20 4.67 24.99 -2.44
N ASP A 21 4.71 25.33 -1.16
CA ASP A 21 5.86 25.05 -0.36
C ASP A 21 5.91 23.53 -0.26
N ASP A 22 6.84 22.93 -1.01
CA ASP A 22 7.26 21.56 -0.79
C ASP A 22 7.87 21.53 0.61
N GLN A 23 7.02 21.48 1.63
CA GLN A 23 7.47 21.09 2.95
C GLN A 23 8.04 19.67 2.78
N ILE A 24 9.35 19.61 2.58
CA ILE A 24 10.11 18.39 2.62
C ILE A 24 9.80 17.77 3.98
N MET A 25 8.95 16.76 3.98
CA MET A 25 8.68 16.04 5.22
C MET A 25 9.99 15.39 5.65
N GLU A 26 10.45 15.64 6.87
CA GLU A 26 11.72 15.15 7.41
C GLU A 26 11.97 13.65 7.16
N TRP A 27 10.91 12.84 7.05
CA TRP A 27 11.03 11.42 6.72
C TRP A 27 11.47 11.13 5.27
N LYS A 28 11.43 12.13 4.34
CA LYS A 28 11.97 12.00 2.98
C LYS A 28 13.48 12.27 2.89
N GLU A 29 14.08 12.87 3.90
CA GLU A 29 15.49 13.21 3.88
C GLU A 29 16.43 12.06 4.30
N SER A 30 15.91 10.94 4.79
CA SER A 30 16.76 9.82 5.16
C SER A 30 16.96 8.85 4.00
N ASP A 31 17.70 9.27 2.96
CA ASP A 31 18.34 8.35 1.99
C ASP A 31 19.45 7.49 2.62
N LYS A 32 19.60 7.55 3.93
CA LYS A 32 20.47 6.65 4.67
C LYS A 32 19.65 5.41 5.01
N SER A 33 19.84 4.34 4.27
CA SER A 33 19.39 3.02 4.69
C SER A 33 19.97 2.73 6.08
N ILE A 34 19.15 2.93 7.11
CA ILE A 34 19.55 2.54 8.48
C ILE A 34 19.50 1.03 8.52
N THR A 35 20.66 0.40 8.57
CA THR A 35 20.72 -1.05 8.80
C THR A 35 20.45 -1.33 10.28
N ILE A 36 19.91 -2.52 10.59
CA ILE A 36 19.64 -2.92 11.99
C ILE A 36 20.92 -2.86 12.85
N SER A 37 22.11 -3.03 12.24
CA SER A 37 23.39 -2.88 12.90
C SER A 37 23.70 -1.46 13.38
N ASP A 38 23.11 -0.44 12.74
CA ASP A 38 23.37 0.96 13.05
C ASP A 38 22.48 1.50 14.18
N ILE A 39 21.51 0.70 14.63
CA ILE A 39 20.63 1.06 15.74
C ILE A 39 21.42 0.94 17.05
N PRO A 40 21.51 2.00 17.88
CA PRO A 40 22.16 1.95 19.18
C PRO A 40 21.60 0.84 20.07
N LEU A 41 22.44 0.15 20.85
CA LEU A 41 22.04 -0.97 21.70
C LEU A 41 20.85 -0.61 22.62
N ALA A 42 20.89 0.54 23.26
CA ALA A 42 19.78 1.02 24.11
C ALA A 42 18.44 1.15 23.37
N LEU A 43 18.49 1.52 22.07
CA LEU A 43 17.29 1.58 21.24
C LEU A 43 16.82 0.17 20.85
N LYS A 44 17.75 -0.76 20.57
CA LYS A 44 17.40 -2.17 20.30
C LYS A 44 16.71 -2.81 21.50
N GLU A 45 17.24 -2.60 22.69
CA GLU A 45 16.63 -3.08 23.94
C GLU A 45 15.24 -2.48 24.16
N LYS A 46 15.07 -1.18 23.89
CA LYS A 46 13.77 -0.51 23.95
C LYS A 46 12.79 -1.08 22.94
N LEU A 47 13.21 -1.31 21.69
CA LEU A 47 12.37 -1.86 20.63
C LEU A 47 11.95 -3.31 20.92
N ALA A 48 12.80 -4.10 21.58
CA ALA A 48 12.51 -5.47 21.98
C ALA A 48 11.39 -5.56 23.04
N ASN A 49 11.07 -4.45 23.71
CA ASN A 49 9.98 -4.38 24.69
C ASN A 49 8.63 -3.97 24.07
N TYR A 50 8.56 -3.68 22.78
CA TYR A 50 7.29 -3.42 22.11
C TYR A 50 6.64 -4.73 21.64
N ASP A 51 5.32 -4.76 21.79
CA ASP A 51 4.49 -5.82 21.26
C ASP A 51 4.14 -5.60 19.79
N TYR A 52 3.47 -6.56 19.16
CA TYR A 52 3.00 -6.46 17.78
C TYR A 52 1.92 -5.39 17.62
N ILE A 53 1.83 -4.79 16.45
CA ILE A 53 0.86 -3.72 16.14
C ILE A 53 -0.58 -4.17 16.44
N LYS A 54 -0.93 -5.42 16.07
CA LYS A 54 -2.28 -5.95 16.34
C LYS A 54 -2.61 -6.08 17.83
N ALA A 55 -1.61 -6.32 18.70
CA ALA A 55 -1.81 -6.39 20.15
C ALA A 55 -2.17 -5.01 20.71
N TYR A 56 -1.45 -3.96 20.28
CA TYR A 56 -1.82 -2.60 20.65
C TYR A 56 -3.19 -2.19 20.11
N ALA A 57 -3.52 -2.57 18.87
CA ALA A 57 -4.84 -2.29 18.31
C ALA A 57 -5.94 -2.95 19.14
N GLN A 58 -5.78 -4.19 19.53
CA GLN A 58 -6.74 -4.90 20.37
C GLN A 58 -6.91 -4.24 21.76
N GLN A 59 -5.81 -3.75 22.32
CA GLN A 59 -5.82 -3.14 23.64
C GLN A 59 -6.47 -1.75 23.65
N TYR A 60 -6.12 -0.90 22.68
CA TYR A 60 -6.50 0.52 22.70
C TYR A 60 -7.67 0.85 21.77
N THR A 61 -7.89 0.05 20.74
CA THR A 61 -8.93 0.26 19.72
C THR A 61 -9.58 -1.06 19.32
N PRO A 62 -10.26 -1.78 20.24
CA PRO A 62 -10.71 -3.17 20.03
C PRO A 62 -11.69 -3.35 18.86
N ASN A 63 -12.32 -2.27 18.40
CA ASN A 63 -13.26 -2.28 17.28
C ASN A 63 -12.56 -1.95 15.94
N MET A 64 -11.25 -1.64 15.93
CA MET A 64 -10.50 -1.32 14.73
C MET A 64 -9.74 -2.55 14.25
N ILE A 65 -9.84 -2.84 12.95
CA ILE A 65 -9.08 -3.88 12.28
C ILE A 65 -7.94 -3.18 11.52
N ILE A 66 -6.71 -3.57 11.83
CA ILE A 66 -5.54 -3.08 11.09
C ILE A 66 -5.25 -4.05 9.96
N GLY A 67 -5.26 -3.54 8.72
CA GLY A 67 -5.00 -4.31 7.51
C GLY A 67 -3.66 -3.96 6.86
N LEU A 68 -3.16 -4.89 6.03
CA LEU A 68 -1.96 -4.74 5.22
C LEU A 68 -2.29 -4.99 3.75
N GLY A 69 -1.86 -4.08 2.87
CA GLY A 69 -1.77 -4.34 1.43
C GLY A 69 -0.47 -5.08 1.13
N LEU A 70 -0.53 -6.26 0.51
CA LEU A 70 0.63 -7.11 0.29
C LEU A 70 0.66 -7.77 -1.09
N GLY A 71 1.85 -8.21 -1.53
CA GLY A 71 2.03 -9.07 -2.70
C GLY A 71 1.82 -10.54 -2.33
N ALA A 72 0.87 -11.22 -2.98
CA ALA A 72 0.60 -12.64 -2.70
C ALA A 72 1.82 -13.52 -2.96
N ASP A 73 2.52 -13.31 -4.08
CA ASP A 73 3.72 -14.07 -4.43
C ASP A 73 4.84 -13.92 -3.38
N GLN A 74 5.07 -12.69 -2.93
CA GLN A 74 6.07 -12.41 -1.89
C GLN A 74 5.67 -13.05 -0.55
N TYR A 75 4.40 -12.95 -0.19
CA TYR A 75 3.90 -13.57 1.04
C TYR A 75 4.06 -15.10 1.05
N ILE A 76 3.88 -15.75 -0.10
CA ILE A 76 4.04 -17.21 -0.24
C ILE A 76 5.52 -17.59 -0.21
N SER A 77 6.40 -16.82 -0.82
CA SER A 77 7.79 -17.18 -1.07
C SER A 77 8.78 -16.71 0.00
N ASP A 78 8.45 -15.68 0.78
CA ASP A 78 9.32 -15.06 1.77
C ASP A 78 8.79 -15.30 3.20
N ALA A 79 9.43 -16.22 3.91
CA ALA A 79 9.03 -16.62 5.25
C ALA A 79 9.13 -15.46 6.28
N GLN A 80 10.12 -14.56 6.12
CA GLN A 80 10.27 -13.42 7.02
C GLN A 80 9.18 -12.38 6.77
N TYR A 81 8.88 -12.10 5.51
CA TYR A 81 7.78 -11.21 5.14
C TYR A 81 6.44 -11.75 5.66
N LYS A 82 6.19 -13.06 5.46
CA LYS A 82 5.01 -13.75 5.98
C LYS A 82 4.90 -13.61 7.50
N GLN A 83 5.98 -13.90 8.23
CA GLN A 83 6.00 -13.81 9.69
C GLN A 83 5.64 -12.39 10.16
N VAL A 84 6.28 -11.37 9.62
CA VAL A 84 6.00 -9.97 9.99
C VAL A 84 4.55 -9.59 9.69
N ALA A 85 4.00 -10.03 8.56
CA ALA A 85 2.60 -9.78 8.22
C ALA A 85 1.63 -10.44 9.21
N ASP A 86 1.82 -11.73 9.47
CA ASP A 86 0.95 -12.53 10.35
C ASP A 86 0.97 -12.04 11.80
N GLU A 87 2.13 -11.60 12.28
CA GLU A 87 2.29 -11.13 13.66
C GLU A 87 1.70 -9.74 13.90
N ASN A 88 1.57 -8.90 12.87
CA ASN A 88 1.22 -7.49 13.03
C ASN A 88 -0.16 -7.10 12.53
N PHE A 89 -0.79 -7.88 11.65
CA PHE A 89 -2.02 -7.44 10.98
C PHE A 89 -3.15 -8.46 11.12
N GLN A 90 -4.38 -7.98 11.05
CA GLN A 90 -5.61 -8.76 11.23
C GLN A 90 -6.36 -8.96 9.92
N MET A 91 -5.98 -8.24 8.86
CA MET A 91 -6.61 -8.32 7.55
C MET A 91 -5.58 -8.11 6.45
N PHE A 92 -5.68 -8.88 5.36
CA PHE A 92 -4.84 -8.71 4.18
C PHE A 92 -5.66 -8.32 2.96
N THR A 93 -5.05 -7.49 2.10
CA THR A 93 -5.56 -7.14 0.79
C THR A 93 -4.47 -7.41 -0.23
N THR A 94 -4.73 -8.24 -1.24
CA THR A 94 -3.72 -8.51 -2.27
C THR A 94 -3.59 -7.34 -3.23
N GLY A 95 -2.34 -7.02 -3.62
CA GLY A 95 -2.07 -5.93 -4.55
C GLY A 95 -2.59 -6.21 -5.97
N ASN A 96 -2.30 -7.38 -6.52
CA ASN A 96 -2.62 -7.73 -7.92
C ASN A 96 -3.28 -9.09 -8.10
N ALA A 97 -3.02 -10.08 -7.23
CA ALA A 97 -3.38 -11.47 -7.47
C ALA A 97 -4.89 -11.70 -7.70
N MET A 98 -5.75 -10.88 -7.11
CA MET A 98 -7.22 -10.98 -7.25
C MET A 98 -7.80 -10.06 -8.34
N LYS A 99 -6.97 -9.41 -9.16
CA LYS A 99 -7.45 -8.55 -10.25
C LYS A 99 -7.76 -9.36 -11.52
N HIS A 100 -8.65 -8.84 -12.32
CA HIS A 100 -9.07 -9.47 -13.59
C HIS A 100 -7.87 -9.89 -14.46
N GLN A 101 -6.85 -9.02 -14.61
CA GLN A 101 -5.67 -9.32 -15.42
C GLN A 101 -4.85 -10.52 -14.92
N ALA A 102 -4.86 -10.75 -13.60
CA ALA A 102 -4.16 -11.88 -13.01
C ALA A 102 -4.94 -13.20 -13.12
N VAL A 103 -6.27 -13.10 -13.04
CA VAL A 103 -7.17 -14.26 -12.98
C VAL A 103 -7.64 -14.70 -14.38
N VAL A 104 -7.98 -13.77 -15.26
CA VAL A 104 -8.56 -14.08 -16.57
C VAL A 104 -7.46 -14.19 -17.63
N LYS A 105 -7.35 -15.35 -18.28
CA LYS A 105 -6.43 -15.59 -19.41
C LYS A 105 -6.99 -15.00 -20.70
N SER A 106 -6.15 -14.91 -21.74
CA SER A 106 -6.54 -14.35 -23.03
C SER A 106 -7.59 -15.17 -23.78
N ASP A 107 -7.73 -16.46 -23.47
CA ASP A 107 -8.76 -17.38 -23.99
C ASP A 107 -10.04 -17.38 -23.16
N GLY A 108 -10.11 -16.58 -22.09
CA GLY A 108 -11.23 -16.51 -21.16
C GLY A 108 -11.22 -17.55 -20.05
N SER A 109 -10.26 -18.47 -20.03
CA SER A 109 -10.09 -19.39 -18.90
C SER A 109 -9.64 -18.63 -17.64
N LEU A 110 -9.91 -19.22 -16.47
CA LEU A 110 -9.61 -18.64 -15.18
C LEU A 110 -8.43 -19.38 -14.54
N ASP A 111 -7.51 -18.61 -13.93
CA ASP A 111 -6.37 -19.13 -13.20
C ASP A 111 -6.37 -18.56 -11.77
N PHE A 112 -6.65 -19.43 -10.82
CA PHE A 112 -6.66 -19.11 -9.39
C PHE A 112 -5.43 -19.63 -8.64
N THR A 113 -4.42 -20.15 -9.34
CA THR A 113 -3.27 -20.84 -8.74
C THR A 113 -2.59 -19.99 -7.63
N THR A 114 -2.29 -18.73 -7.92
CA THR A 114 -1.66 -17.83 -6.94
C THR A 114 -2.62 -17.50 -5.78
N ILE A 115 -3.90 -17.32 -6.08
CA ILE A 115 -4.92 -17.01 -5.07
C ILE A 115 -5.09 -18.20 -4.13
N ASP A 116 -5.23 -19.41 -4.66
CA ASP A 116 -5.43 -20.63 -3.88
C ASP A 116 -4.22 -20.89 -2.97
N ALA A 117 -2.99 -20.75 -3.50
CA ALA A 117 -1.78 -20.88 -2.71
C ALA A 117 -1.69 -19.82 -1.59
N PHE A 118 -2.07 -18.58 -1.90
CA PHE A 118 -2.11 -17.50 -0.91
C PHE A 118 -3.14 -17.80 0.19
N LEU A 119 -4.37 -18.16 -0.17
CA LEU A 119 -5.42 -18.47 0.79
C LEU A 119 -5.08 -19.67 1.68
N GLN A 120 -4.37 -20.68 1.15
CA GLN A 120 -3.88 -21.81 1.94
C GLN A 120 -2.76 -21.41 2.91
N ALA A 121 -1.96 -20.41 2.57
CA ALA A 121 -0.84 -19.96 3.39
C ALA A 121 -1.25 -19.01 4.52
N VAL A 122 -2.40 -18.30 4.38
CA VAL A 122 -2.88 -17.31 5.37
C VAL A 122 -3.51 -18.01 6.57
N PRO A 123 -3.14 -17.64 7.81
CA PRO A 123 -3.82 -18.11 9.03
C PRO A 123 -5.33 -17.82 9.00
N THR A 124 -6.11 -18.75 9.56
CA THR A 124 -7.59 -18.70 9.50
C THR A 124 -8.22 -17.57 10.31
N ASP A 125 -7.48 -16.97 11.24
CA ASP A 125 -7.90 -15.84 12.05
C ASP A 125 -7.67 -14.48 11.34
N ILE A 126 -6.92 -14.46 10.24
CA ILE A 126 -6.67 -13.26 9.43
C ILE A 126 -7.74 -13.14 8.36
N LYS A 127 -8.38 -11.97 8.30
CA LYS A 127 -9.40 -11.67 7.30
C LYS A 127 -8.78 -11.35 5.95
N ILE A 128 -9.41 -11.78 4.86
CA ILE A 128 -8.99 -11.44 3.51
C ILE A 128 -10.01 -10.47 2.90
N TYR A 129 -9.50 -9.36 2.36
CA TYR A 129 -10.28 -8.44 1.55
C TYR A 129 -9.87 -8.57 0.07
N GLY A 130 -10.77 -9.11 -0.74
CA GLY A 130 -10.55 -9.29 -2.18
C GLY A 130 -10.64 -7.96 -2.93
N HIS A 131 -9.52 -7.35 -3.24
CA HIS A 131 -9.43 -6.12 -4.00
C HIS A 131 -8.71 -6.38 -5.33
N ASN A 132 -9.30 -6.00 -6.38
CA ASN A 132 -10.71 -5.99 -6.76
C ASN A 132 -10.80 -6.64 -8.14
N PHE A 133 -11.81 -7.46 -8.37
CA PHE A 133 -11.90 -8.23 -9.61
C PHE A 133 -12.08 -7.33 -10.84
N LEU A 134 -12.91 -6.31 -10.74
CA LEU A 134 -13.17 -5.35 -11.83
C LEU A 134 -12.68 -3.95 -11.46
N TRP A 135 -11.84 -3.39 -12.32
CA TRP A 135 -11.31 -2.04 -12.20
C TRP A 135 -11.06 -1.47 -13.60
N HIS A 136 -11.03 -0.15 -13.76
CA HIS A 136 -10.82 0.51 -15.05
C HIS A 136 -9.45 0.25 -15.69
N THR A 137 -8.47 -0.22 -14.89
CA THR A 137 -7.16 -0.68 -15.35
C THR A 137 -6.91 -2.14 -14.95
N GLN A 138 -5.78 -2.71 -15.32
CA GLN A 138 -5.38 -4.09 -14.97
C GLN A 138 -6.44 -5.13 -15.30
N GLN A 139 -6.99 -5.02 -16.52
CA GLN A 139 -7.86 -6.00 -17.13
C GLN A 139 -7.10 -6.72 -18.27
N ASN A 140 -7.45 -7.96 -18.58
CA ASN A 140 -6.89 -8.67 -19.72
C ASN A 140 -7.46 -8.09 -21.01
N GLN A 141 -6.71 -7.18 -21.63
CA GLN A 141 -7.12 -6.47 -22.84
C GLN A 141 -7.29 -7.38 -24.05
N ASN A 142 -6.51 -8.48 -24.12
CA ASN A 142 -6.63 -9.44 -25.24
C ASN A 142 -7.96 -10.17 -25.17
N TYR A 143 -8.35 -10.63 -23.99
CA TYR A 143 -9.67 -11.24 -23.78
C TYR A 143 -10.80 -10.25 -24.07
N LEU A 144 -10.74 -9.04 -23.51
CA LEU A 144 -11.79 -8.05 -23.70
C LEU A 144 -11.98 -7.68 -25.18
N LYS A 145 -10.89 -7.56 -25.95
CA LYS A 145 -10.97 -7.32 -27.39
C LYS A 145 -11.55 -8.50 -28.17
N SER A 146 -11.36 -9.72 -27.70
CA SER A 146 -11.90 -10.93 -28.35
C SER A 146 -13.41 -11.10 -28.20
N VAL A 147 -13.99 -10.49 -27.13
CA VAL A 147 -15.43 -10.58 -26.81
C VAL A 147 -16.19 -9.27 -27.03
N SER A 148 -15.51 -8.19 -27.38
CA SER A 148 -16.15 -6.91 -27.75
C SER A 148 -16.66 -7.00 -29.19
N TYR A 149 -17.94 -6.71 -29.38
CA TYR A 149 -18.61 -6.62 -30.69
C TYR A 149 -18.41 -5.23 -31.29
#